data_eca74767be1b2c0e414b844e57107a8c
#
_entry.id   eca74767be1b2c0e414b844e57107a8c
#
_cell.length_a   1.000
_cell.length_b   1.000
_cell.length_c   1.000
_cell.angle_alpha   90.00
_cell.angle_beta   90.00
_cell.angle_gamma   90.00
#
_symmetry.space_group_name_H-M   'P 1'
#
loop_
_entity.id
_entity.type
_entity.pdbx_description
1 polymer ?
#
loop_
_entity_poly.entity_id
_entity_poly.type
_entity_poly.pdbx_seq_one_letter_code
_entity_poly.pdbx_strand_id
1 'polypeptide(L)'
;IIKVKNAIKTKTKIECIYNDKKRELYPLKILNLDSFWYLINYDLEYNEIRRYHLNSIKKVELQDIEFDFDEEIISGFDNAINAYFEPHIKPFSIELFLDKKVSKYFLRKPINQTQRVLKTYEDESIDIEVFITDFMEIIPLIQSYLPYIMVISPDELNKTIKSNLEEYFSKTT
;
A
#
# COMPACT_ATOMS: atom_id res chain seq x y z
N ILE A 1 -12.78 -14.00 -10.87
CA ILE A 1 -13.13 -12.91 -9.92
C ILE A 1 -14.35 -13.29 -9.08
N ILE A 2 -15.47 -13.73 -9.65
CA ILE A 2 -16.70 -14.08 -8.91
C ILE A 2 -16.44 -15.14 -7.84
N LYS A 3 -15.76 -16.23 -8.18
CA LYS A 3 -15.41 -17.29 -7.22
C LYS A 3 -14.55 -16.76 -6.05
N VAL A 4 -13.57 -15.90 -6.34
CA VAL A 4 -12.72 -15.28 -5.29
C VAL A 4 -13.54 -14.39 -4.37
N LYS A 5 -14.41 -13.52 -4.91
CA LYS A 5 -15.30 -12.68 -4.09
C LYS A 5 -16.23 -13.51 -3.20
N ASN A 6 -16.75 -14.62 -3.74
CA ASN A 6 -17.58 -15.53 -2.96
C ASN A 6 -16.78 -16.16 -1.82
N ALA A 7 -15.58 -16.69 -2.11
CA ALA A 7 -14.69 -17.28 -1.12
C ALA A 7 -14.30 -16.32 0.01
N ILE A 8 -14.05 -15.04 -0.30
CA ILE A 8 -13.82 -14.00 0.72
C ILE A 8 -15.05 -13.83 1.60
N LYS A 9 -16.24 -13.73 0.99
CA LYS A 9 -17.49 -13.52 1.72
C LYS A 9 -17.84 -14.70 2.63
N THR A 10 -17.59 -15.93 2.18
CA THR A 10 -17.89 -17.15 2.93
C THR A 10 -16.73 -17.63 3.79
N LYS A 11 -15.61 -16.88 3.83
CA LYS A 11 -14.35 -17.26 4.50
C LYS A 11 -13.93 -18.70 4.15
N THR A 12 -13.94 -19.03 2.85
CA THR A 12 -13.68 -20.40 2.37
C THR A 12 -12.33 -20.46 1.66
N LYS A 13 -11.54 -21.48 1.96
CA LYS A 13 -10.26 -21.76 1.30
C LYS A 13 -10.45 -21.94 -0.20
N ILE A 14 -9.51 -21.45 -0.98
CA ILE A 14 -9.45 -21.68 -2.42
C ILE A 14 -8.18 -22.41 -2.83
N GLU A 15 -8.30 -23.16 -3.91
CA GLU A 15 -7.19 -23.68 -4.69
C GLU A 15 -7.15 -22.92 -6.02
N CYS A 16 -5.97 -22.54 -6.48
CA CYS A 16 -5.82 -21.84 -7.76
C CYS A 16 -4.46 -22.10 -8.40
N ILE A 17 -4.30 -21.64 -9.64
CA ILE A 17 -3.00 -21.53 -10.31
C ILE A 17 -2.56 -20.07 -10.30
N TYR A 18 -1.38 -19.81 -9.76
CA TYR A 18 -0.72 -18.50 -9.79
C TYR A 18 0.73 -18.65 -10.25
N ASN A 19 1.10 -17.91 -11.32
CA ASN A 19 2.43 -18.04 -11.98
C ASN A 19 2.78 -19.51 -12.29
N ASP A 20 1.82 -20.22 -12.90
CA ASP A 20 1.90 -21.63 -13.31
C ASP A 20 2.15 -22.63 -12.16
N LYS A 21 1.98 -22.22 -10.92
CA LYS A 21 2.07 -23.06 -9.73
C LYS A 21 0.72 -23.19 -9.05
N LYS A 22 0.42 -24.38 -8.56
CA LYS A 22 -0.74 -24.64 -7.72
C LYS A 22 -0.56 -23.95 -6.37
N ARG A 23 -1.61 -23.28 -5.87
CA ARG A 23 -1.63 -22.55 -4.60
C ARG A 23 -2.88 -22.87 -3.82
N GLU A 24 -2.73 -23.01 -2.52
CA GLU A 24 -3.81 -23.08 -1.56
C GLU A 24 -3.83 -21.82 -0.71
N LEU A 25 -4.95 -21.09 -0.71
CA LEU A 25 -5.03 -19.76 -0.17
C LEU A 25 -6.25 -19.58 0.73
N TYR A 26 -6.09 -18.78 1.78
CA TYR A 26 -7.19 -18.10 2.44
C TYR A 26 -7.34 -16.70 1.82
N PRO A 27 -8.35 -16.49 0.97
CA PRO A 27 -8.54 -15.19 0.33
C PRO A 27 -9.14 -14.19 1.33
N LEU A 28 -8.45 -13.07 1.58
CA LEU A 28 -8.80 -12.13 2.64
C LEU A 28 -9.51 -10.89 2.09
N LYS A 29 -8.94 -10.24 1.08
CA LYS A 29 -9.44 -8.96 0.56
C LYS A 29 -9.01 -8.73 -0.87
N ILE A 30 -9.83 -8.00 -1.65
CA ILE A 30 -9.45 -7.49 -2.97
C ILE A 30 -9.23 -5.98 -2.85
N LEU A 31 -8.05 -5.51 -3.28
CA LEU A 31 -7.67 -4.10 -3.25
C LEU A 31 -7.17 -3.65 -4.63
N ASN A 32 -7.41 -2.37 -4.92
CA ASN A 32 -6.73 -1.68 -6.01
C ASN A 32 -5.59 -0.85 -5.42
N LEU A 33 -4.37 -1.19 -5.77
CA LEU A 33 -3.15 -0.48 -5.36
C LEU A 33 -2.41 -0.05 -6.62
N ASP A 34 -2.14 1.24 -6.78
CA ASP A 34 -1.47 1.81 -7.96
C ASP A 34 -2.07 1.35 -9.30
N SER A 35 -3.40 1.34 -9.39
CA SER A 35 -4.16 0.90 -10.57
C SER A 35 -4.11 -0.60 -10.87
N PHE A 36 -3.49 -1.40 -10.03
CA PHE A 36 -3.50 -2.86 -10.13
C PHE A 36 -4.42 -3.48 -9.10
N TRP A 37 -5.17 -4.50 -9.53
CA TRP A 37 -6.02 -5.27 -8.64
C TRP A 37 -5.25 -6.44 -8.01
N TYR A 38 -5.23 -6.49 -6.69
CA TYR A 38 -4.59 -7.53 -5.90
C TYR A 38 -5.60 -8.32 -5.09
N LEU A 39 -5.36 -9.62 -5.00
CA LEU A 39 -5.91 -10.46 -3.93
C LEU A 39 -4.89 -10.46 -2.78
N ILE A 40 -5.30 -9.91 -1.65
CA ILE A 40 -4.63 -10.12 -0.37
C ILE A 40 -5.07 -11.50 0.13
N ASN A 41 -4.13 -12.36 0.39
CA ASN A 41 -4.39 -13.74 0.79
C ASN A 41 -3.34 -14.22 1.80
N TYR A 42 -3.70 -15.21 2.60
CA TYR A 42 -2.73 -16.00 3.34
C TYR A 42 -2.39 -17.23 2.51
N ASP A 43 -1.12 -17.35 2.14
CA ASP A 43 -0.63 -18.45 1.32
C ASP A 43 -0.16 -19.61 2.24
N LEU A 44 -0.79 -20.77 2.12
CA LEU A 44 -0.53 -21.91 2.99
C LEU A 44 0.83 -22.58 2.73
N GLU A 45 1.41 -22.41 1.53
CA GLU A 45 2.76 -22.93 1.22
C GLU A 45 3.84 -22.10 1.91
N TYR A 46 3.66 -20.77 1.96
CA TYR A 46 4.63 -19.85 2.54
C TYR A 46 4.32 -19.50 4.00
N ASN A 47 3.11 -19.80 4.49
CA ASN A 47 2.61 -19.43 5.81
C ASN A 47 2.70 -17.91 6.09
N GLU A 48 2.35 -17.10 5.09
CA GLU A 48 2.42 -15.64 5.18
C GLU A 48 1.34 -14.95 4.34
N ILE A 49 1.05 -13.68 4.66
CA ILE A 49 0.18 -12.83 3.84
C ILE A 49 0.92 -12.43 2.58
N ARG A 50 0.28 -12.67 1.43
CA ARG A 50 0.79 -12.33 0.10
C ARG A 50 -0.21 -11.50 -0.70
N ARG A 51 0.33 -10.78 -1.66
CA ARG A 51 -0.40 -9.95 -2.61
C ARG A 51 -0.29 -10.59 -3.98
N TYR A 52 -1.38 -11.15 -4.47
CA TYR A 52 -1.40 -11.78 -5.80
C TYR A 52 -2.12 -10.90 -6.79
N HIS A 53 -1.49 -10.61 -7.94
CA HIS A 53 -2.17 -9.93 -9.04
C HIS A 53 -3.42 -10.72 -9.44
N LEU A 54 -4.58 -10.09 -9.31
CA LEU A 54 -5.87 -10.77 -9.50
C LEU A 54 -6.00 -11.36 -10.92
N ASN A 55 -5.45 -10.68 -11.93
CA ASN A 55 -5.49 -11.13 -13.31
C ASN A 55 -4.56 -12.34 -13.59
N SER A 56 -3.60 -12.61 -12.72
CA SER A 56 -2.68 -13.75 -12.85
C SER A 56 -3.21 -15.01 -12.14
N ILE A 57 -4.33 -14.90 -11.43
CA ILE A 57 -4.97 -16.03 -10.76
C ILE A 57 -5.86 -16.77 -11.75
N LYS A 58 -5.60 -18.05 -11.95
CA LYS A 58 -6.32 -18.93 -12.89
C LYS A 58 -6.89 -20.14 -12.15
N LYS A 59 -7.90 -20.80 -12.75
CA LYS A 59 -8.47 -22.08 -12.28
C LYS A 59 -8.85 -22.07 -10.80
N VAL A 60 -9.61 -21.06 -10.36
CA VAL A 60 -10.04 -20.95 -8.97
C VAL A 60 -11.10 -21.99 -8.65
N GLU A 61 -10.86 -22.79 -7.62
CA GLU A 61 -11.79 -23.78 -7.06
C GLU A 61 -11.97 -23.52 -5.58
N LEU A 62 -13.24 -23.48 -5.14
CA LEU A 62 -13.57 -23.38 -3.72
C LEU A 62 -13.38 -24.74 -3.08
N GLN A 63 -12.78 -24.75 -1.90
CA GLN A 63 -12.63 -25.96 -1.10
C GLN A 63 -13.68 -25.91 0.02
N ASP A 64 -14.07 -27.08 0.51
CA ASP A 64 -15.07 -27.21 1.59
C ASP A 64 -14.39 -27.05 2.98
N ILE A 65 -13.58 -25.97 3.10
CA ILE A 65 -12.78 -25.66 4.30
C ILE A 65 -12.97 -24.18 4.61
N GLU A 66 -13.57 -23.90 5.75
CA GLU A 66 -13.68 -22.55 6.29
C GLU A 66 -12.40 -22.17 7.04
N PHE A 67 -12.09 -20.86 7.07
CA PHE A 67 -10.99 -20.31 7.84
C PHE A 67 -11.46 -19.10 8.65
N ASP A 68 -10.74 -18.80 9.70
CA ASP A 68 -10.84 -17.52 10.40
C ASP A 68 -9.50 -16.77 10.31
N PHE A 69 -9.57 -15.45 10.27
CA PHE A 69 -8.38 -14.60 10.15
C PHE A 69 -8.60 -13.29 10.89
N ASP A 70 -7.52 -12.70 11.40
CA ASP A 70 -7.55 -11.49 12.18
C ASP A 70 -8.08 -10.29 11.36
N GLU A 71 -9.23 -9.77 11.77
CA GLU A 71 -9.89 -8.64 11.09
C GLU A 71 -9.10 -7.33 11.24
N GLU A 72 -8.28 -7.16 12.28
CA GLU A 72 -7.42 -5.97 12.43
C GLU A 72 -6.35 -5.96 11.34
N ILE A 73 -5.75 -7.12 11.05
CA ILE A 73 -4.78 -7.27 9.97
C ILE A 73 -5.43 -6.98 8.61
N ILE A 74 -6.63 -7.51 8.38
CA ILE A 74 -7.37 -7.31 7.12
C ILE A 74 -7.75 -5.84 6.95
N SER A 75 -8.24 -5.18 8.00
CA SER A 75 -8.63 -3.77 7.96
C SER A 75 -7.44 -2.83 7.82
N GLY A 76 -6.27 -3.21 8.35
CA GLY A 76 -5.03 -2.45 8.19
C GLY A 76 -4.72 -2.12 6.73
N PHE A 77 -5.05 -3.03 5.81
CA PHE A 77 -4.87 -2.80 4.37
C PHE A 77 -5.72 -1.66 3.78
N ASP A 78 -6.71 -1.13 4.50
CA ASP A 78 -7.47 0.04 4.05
C ASP A 78 -6.63 1.33 4.04
N ASN A 79 -5.51 1.32 4.77
CA ASN A 79 -4.54 2.41 4.81
C ASN A 79 -3.34 2.21 3.87
N ALA A 80 -3.25 1.06 3.20
CA ALA A 80 -2.17 0.77 2.26
C ALA A 80 -2.14 1.80 1.11
N ILE A 81 -1.00 2.46 0.91
CA ILE A 81 -0.79 3.40 -0.19
C ILE A 81 -0.50 2.61 -1.47
N ASN A 82 0.34 1.60 -1.35
CA ASN A 82 0.74 0.71 -2.45
C ASN A 82 1.05 -0.71 -1.96
N ALA A 83 1.65 -1.52 -2.82
CA ALA A 83 1.96 -2.93 -2.53
C ALA A 83 3.11 -3.15 -1.53
N TYR A 84 3.77 -2.10 -1.05
CA TYR A 84 4.81 -2.17 -0.01
C TYR A 84 4.26 -2.08 1.42
N PHE A 85 2.94 -1.87 1.59
CA PHE A 85 2.32 -1.91 2.91
C PHE A 85 2.59 -3.24 3.63
N GLU A 86 3.08 -3.20 4.87
CA GLU A 86 3.41 -4.39 5.67
C GLU A 86 2.44 -4.55 6.85
N PRO A 87 1.51 -5.52 6.80
CA PRO A 87 0.41 -5.64 7.76
C PRO A 87 0.85 -6.00 9.18
N HIS A 88 2.07 -6.56 9.35
CA HIS A 88 2.61 -6.94 10.65
C HIS A 88 3.50 -5.87 11.28
N ILE A 89 3.76 -4.78 10.56
CA ILE A 89 4.54 -3.65 11.07
C ILE A 89 3.58 -2.62 11.67
N LYS A 90 3.88 -2.21 12.90
CA LYS A 90 3.13 -1.12 13.53
C LYS A 90 3.34 0.17 12.71
N PRO A 91 2.26 0.81 12.23
CA PRO A 91 2.38 2.05 11.49
C PRO A 91 3.10 3.14 12.28
N PHE A 92 3.96 3.88 11.60
CA PHE A 92 4.70 5.01 12.15
C PHE A 92 4.39 6.29 11.38
N SER A 93 4.49 7.42 12.06
CA SER A 93 4.18 8.73 11.52
C SER A 93 5.31 9.26 10.65
N ILE A 94 4.93 9.87 9.53
CA ILE A 94 5.79 10.75 8.73
C ILE A 94 5.13 12.12 8.59
N GLU A 95 5.93 13.17 8.48
CA GLU A 95 5.46 14.52 8.23
C GLU A 95 6.00 15.04 6.91
N LEU A 96 5.11 15.61 6.10
CA LEU A 96 5.41 16.14 4.78
C LEU A 96 4.94 17.59 4.67
N PHE A 97 5.77 18.44 4.08
CA PHE A 97 5.36 19.74 3.58
C PHE A 97 4.83 19.59 2.15
N LEU A 98 3.67 20.13 1.88
CA LEU A 98 3.04 20.20 0.56
C LEU A 98 2.96 21.65 0.10
N ASP A 99 3.69 21.98 -0.98
CA ASP A 99 3.62 23.28 -1.62
C ASP A 99 2.19 23.60 -2.08
N LYS A 100 1.83 24.88 -2.15
CA LYS A 100 0.52 25.36 -2.62
C LYS A 100 0.10 24.82 -3.98
N LYS A 101 1.04 24.43 -4.83
CA LYS A 101 0.76 23.85 -6.15
C LYS A 101 0.14 22.46 -6.08
N VAL A 102 0.34 21.75 -4.97
CA VAL A 102 -0.14 20.37 -4.78
C VAL A 102 -1.07 20.22 -3.58
N SER A 103 -1.04 21.13 -2.61
CA SER A 103 -1.81 21.05 -1.36
C SER A 103 -3.30 20.82 -1.59
N LYS A 104 -3.94 21.58 -2.49
CA LYS A 104 -5.37 21.43 -2.83
C LYS A 104 -5.71 20.06 -3.43
N TYR A 105 -4.77 19.46 -4.16
CA TYR A 105 -4.96 18.11 -4.71
C TYR A 105 -5.03 17.09 -3.57
N PHE A 106 -4.05 17.11 -2.65
CA PHE A 106 -4.00 16.17 -1.53
C PHE A 106 -5.03 16.42 -0.44
N LEU A 107 -5.59 17.63 -0.35
CA LEU A 107 -6.78 17.89 0.49
C LEU A 107 -8.04 17.23 -0.09
N ARG A 108 -8.18 17.17 -1.42
CA ARG A 108 -9.33 16.51 -2.09
C ARG A 108 -9.15 15.01 -2.22
N LYS A 109 -7.91 14.56 -2.40
CA LYS A 109 -7.55 13.14 -2.51
C LYS A 109 -6.41 12.84 -1.53
N PRO A 110 -6.71 12.56 -0.28
CA PRO A 110 -5.72 12.20 0.72
C PRO A 110 -4.84 11.03 0.28
N ILE A 111 -3.60 11.01 0.74
CA ILE A 111 -2.63 9.92 0.47
C ILE A 111 -3.19 8.58 0.96
N ASN A 112 -3.70 8.57 2.19
CA ASN A 112 -4.48 7.47 2.76
C ASN A 112 -5.44 8.01 3.82
N GLN A 113 -6.20 7.14 4.49
CA GLN A 113 -7.20 7.54 5.48
C GLN A 113 -6.61 8.15 6.77
N THR A 114 -5.31 7.97 7.00
CA THR A 114 -4.63 8.50 8.20
C THR A 114 -4.15 9.94 8.02
N GLN A 115 -4.21 10.48 6.80
CA GLN A 115 -3.75 11.83 6.51
C GLN A 115 -4.47 12.85 7.37
N ARG A 116 -3.71 13.70 8.05
CA ARG A 116 -4.22 14.87 8.76
C ARG A 116 -3.36 16.11 8.50
N VAL A 117 -4.00 17.28 8.43
CA VAL A 117 -3.30 18.56 8.31
C VAL A 117 -2.81 18.97 9.68
N LEU A 118 -1.52 19.24 9.79
CA LEU A 118 -0.88 19.73 11.01
C LEU A 118 -0.84 21.27 11.04
N LYS A 119 -0.59 21.87 9.86
CA LYS A 119 -0.45 23.32 9.73
C LYS A 119 -0.86 23.76 8.33
N THR A 120 -1.46 24.94 8.24
CA THR A 120 -1.74 25.66 7.00
C THR A 120 -1.02 26.99 7.03
N TYR A 121 -0.34 27.33 5.94
CA TYR A 121 0.41 28.57 5.79
C TYR A 121 -0.42 29.61 5.01
N GLU A 122 -0.02 30.88 5.08
CA GLU A 122 -0.73 31.99 4.42
C GLU A 122 -0.79 31.85 2.88
N ASP A 123 0.22 31.19 2.30
CA ASP A 123 0.29 30.94 0.84
C ASP A 123 -0.48 29.69 0.39
N GLU A 124 -1.28 29.08 1.30
CA GLU A 124 -2.05 27.84 1.07
C GLU A 124 -1.19 26.54 0.99
N SER A 125 0.12 26.60 1.28
CA SER A 125 0.91 25.38 1.53
C SER A 125 0.51 24.78 2.88
N ILE A 126 0.79 23.48 3.06
CA ILE A 126 0.38 22.76 4.27
C ILE A 126 1.44 21.77 4.76
N ASP A 127 1.49 21.54 6.06
CA ASP A 127 2.14 20.38 6.64
C ASP A 127 1.09 19.31 6.93
N ILE A 128 1.39 18.10 6.57
CA ILE A 128 0.52 16.94 6.83
C ILE A 128 1.29 15.85 7.58
N GLU A 129 0.54 15.06 8.32
CA GLU A 129 1.00 13.79 8.87
C GLU A 129 0.28 12.64 8.18
N VAL A 130 1.01 11.56 7.93
CA VAL A 130 0.51 10.30 7.38
C VAL A 130 1.17 9.14 8.11
N PHE A 131 0.44 8.05 8.36
CA PHE A 131 1.00 6.82 8.91
C PHE A 131 1.25 5.81 7.79
N ILE A 132 2.44 5.22 7.82
CA ILE A 132 2.92 4.19 6.88
C ILE A 132 3.58 3.05 7.63
N THR A 133 3.80 1.93 6.96
CA THR A 133 4.51 0.76 7.51
C THR A 133 5.89 0.55 6.90
N ASP A 134 6.12 1.12 5.71
CA ASP A 134 7.40 1.08 4.99
C ASP A 134 7.63 2.38 4.22
N PHE A 135 8.87 2.85 4.13
CA PHE A 135 9.21 4.05 3.34
C PHE A 135 8.90 3.91 1.86
N MET A 136 8.93 2.70 1.31
CA MET A 136 8.56 2.46 -0.09
C MET A 136 7.08 2.69 -0.38
N GLU A 137 6.24 2.81 0.65
CA GLU A 137 4.87 3.27 0.44
C GLU A 137 4.82 4.74 -0.02
N ILE A 138 5.74 5.58 0.44
CA ILE A 138 5.68 7.03 0.21
C ILE A 138 6.76 7.56 -0.72
N ILE A 139 7.92 6.92 -0.80
CA ILE A 139 9.05 7.38 -1.64
C ILE A 139 8.63 7.61 -3.11
N PRO A 140 7.94 6.69 -3.80
CA PRO A 140 7.53 6.91 -5.19
C PRO A 140 6.61 8.13 -5.35
N LEU A 141 5.72 8.35 -4.38
CA LEU A 141 4.83 9.51 -4.39
C LEU A 141 5.61 10.82 -4.24
N ILE A 142 6.51 10.91 -3.26
CA ILE A 142 7.35 12.09 -3.03
C ILE A 142 8.15 12.40 -4.30
N GLN A 143 8.80 11.39 -4.89
CA GLN A 143 9.61 11.55 -6.09
C GLN A 143 8.79 12.00 -7.30
N SER A 144 7.53 11.56 -7.44
CA SER A 144 6.63 11.97 -8.52
C SER A 144 6.23 13.44 -8.43
N TYR A 145 6.27 14.05 -7.25
CA TYR A 145 5.86 15.44 -7.01
C TYR A 145 7.02 16.38 -6.64
N LEU A 146 8.26 15.95 -6.84
CA LEU A 146 9.39 16.86 -6.62
C LEU A 146 9.31 18.09 -7.54
N PRO A 147 9.66 19.29 -7.06
CA PRO A 147 10.12 19.63 -5.71
C PRO A 147 8.99 20.04 -4.75
N TYR A 148 7.74 19.72 -5.03
CA TYR A 148 6.56 20.27 -4.34
C TYR A 148 6.13 19.49 -3.10
N ILE A 149 6.68 18.30 -2.89
CA ILE A 149 6.55 17.54 -1.64
C ILE A 149 7.92 17.42 -1.01
N MET A 150 8.05 17.84 0.25
CA MET A 150 9.28 17.75 1.00
C MET A 150 9.05 17.00 2.31
N VAL A 151 10.04 16.19 2.72
CA VAL A 151 10.00 15.47 4.00
C VAL A 151 10.38 16.41 5.14
N ILE A 152 9.49 16.55 6.13
CA ILE A 152 9.77 17.23 7.39
C ILE A 152 10.38 16.22 8.37
N SER A 153 9.71 15.08 8.55
CA SER A 153 10.20 13.98 9.40
C SER A 153 9.74 12.62 8.87
N PRO A 154 10.44 11.53 9.17
CA PRO A 154 11.73 11.46 9.87
C PRO A 154 12.93 11.82 8.97
N ASP A 155 14.04 12.17 9.58
CA ASP A 155 15.28 12.56 8.90
C ASP A 155 15.84 11.43 8.01
N GLU A 156 15.62 10.19 8.39
CA GLU A 156 16.03 9.02 7.61
C GLU A 156 15.33 8.96 6.24
N LEU A 157 14.04 9.23 6.18
CA LEU A 157 13.30 9.31 4.92
C LEU A 157 13.84 10.43 4.03
N ASN A 158 14.14 11.61 4.61
CA ASN A 158 14.72 12.72 3.87
C ASN A 158 16.10 12.38 3.30
N LYS A 159 16.96 11.68 4.07
CA LYS A 159 18.26 11.19 3.60
C LYS A 159 18.10 10.20 2.44
N THR A 160 17.14 9.30 2.51
CA THR A 160 16.85 8.34 1.44
C THR A 160 16.45 9.05 0.15
N ILE A 161 15.55 10.05 0.21
CA ILE A 161 15.18 10.84 -0.96
C ILE A 161 16.38 11.56 -1.58
N LYS A 162 17.22 12.20 -0.75
CA LYS A 162 18.44 12.88 -1.22
C LYS A 162 19.41 11.91 -1.89
N SER A 163 19.66 10.77 -1.29
CA SER A 163 20.54 9.73 -1.85
C SER A 163 20.03 9.23 -3.22
N ASN A 164 18.72 9.01 -3.37
CA ASN A 164 18.12 8.61 -4.65
C ASN A 164 18.31 9.69 -5.73
N LEU A 165 18.22 10.96 -5.36
CA LEU A 165 18.45 12.07 -6.29
C LEU A 165 19.93 12.18 -6.68
N GLU A 166 20.85 12.04 -5.75
CA GLU A 166 22.29 12.03 -6.03
C GLU A 166 22.65 10.85 -6.96
N GLU A 167 22.09 9.67 -6.73
CA GLU A 167 22.26 8.53 -7.62
C GLU A 167 21.72 8.80 -9.02
N TYR A 168 20.54 9.40 -9.13
CA TYR A 168 19.98 9.79 -10.42
C TYR A 168 20.90 10.76 -11.18
N PHE A 169 21.37 11.83 -10.53
CA PHE A 169 22.28 12.79 -11.16
C PHE A 169 23.60 12.15 -11.57
N SER A 170 24.16 11.24 -10.77
CA SER A 170 25.40 10.55 -11.11
C SER A 170 25.31 9.66 -12.36
N LYS A 171 24.11 9.20 -12.70
CA LYS A 171 23.84 8.36 -13.88
C LYS A 171 23.48 9.15 -15.13
N THR A 172 23.19 10.45 -14.99
CA THR A 172 22.72 11.30 -16.08
C THR A 172 23.76 12.35 -16.51
N THR A 173 24.91 12.40 -15.85
CA THR A 173 26.07 13.24 -16.19
C THR A 173 27.08 12.43 -16.99
#